data_7778e75ed700714abb0dc0e6e0343bf7
#
_entry.id   7778e75ed700714abb0dc0e6e0343bf7
#
_cell.length_a   1.000
_cell.length_b   1.000
_cell.length_c   1.000
_cell.angle_alpha   90.00
_cell.angle_beta   90.00
_cell.angle_gamma   90.00
#
_symmetry.space_group_name_H-M   'P 1'
#
loop_
_entity.id
_entity.type
_entity.pdbx_description
1 polymer ?
#
loop_
_entity_poly.entity_id
_entity_poly.type
_entity_poly.pdbx_seq_one_letter_code
_entity_poly.pdbx_strand_id
1 'polypeptide(L)'
;MVARWGAQAIVAGAMAYAVSIGLLIAQVWMAGAELVPARLIPVLVVVGAGQGFIMTPLLNLVLGFVDEAQAGMASGVISTVQQVGAALGVAVVGILFAAALTADEGMAAQAGEYASAFVTGMLYNLGAALLVCVLLPMLARTQRLAG
;
A
#
# COMPACT_ATOMS: atom_id res chain seq x y z
N MET A 1 -0.22 27.04 7.60
CA MET A 1 0.72 26.70 6.52
C MET A 1 1.11 25.21 6.51
N VAL A 2 1.22 24.56 7.66
CA VAL A 2 1.65 23.14 7.79
C VAL A 2 0.70 22.14 7.09
N ALA A 3 -0.61 22.37 7.10
CA ALA A 3 -1.61 21.45 6.52
C ALA A 3 -1.50 21.28 4.98
N ARG A 4 -0.98 22.25 4.25
CA ARG A 4 -0.85 22.15 2.76
C ARG A 4 0.33 21.25 2.36
N TRP A 5 1.43 21.29 3.11
CA TRP A 5 2.62 20.48 2.86
C TRP A 5 2.38 19.03 3.28
N GLY A 6 1.62 18.80 4.37
CA GLY A 6 1.27 17.46 4.83
C GLY A 6 0.46 16.66 3.81
N ALA A 7 -0.59 17.28 3.24
CA ALA A 7 -1.42 16.62 2.23
C ALA A 7 -0.65 16.34 0.93
N GLN A 8 0.23 17.24 0.50
CA GLN A 8 1.07 17.04 -0.69
C GLN A 8 2.11 15.93 -0.46
N ALA A 9 2.69 15.85 0.73
CA ALA A 9 3.63 14.79 1.09
C ALA A 9 2.95 13.41 1.08
N ILE A 10 1.71 13.31 1.59
CA ILE A 10 0.94 12.05 1.56
C ILE A 10 0.63 11.63 0.11
N VAL A 11 0.20 12.58 -0.73
CA VAL A 11 -0.07 12.29 -2.15
C VAL A 11 1.21 11.87 -2.88
N ALA A 12 2.33 12.57 -2.66
CA ALA A 12 3.62 12.21 -3.25
C ALA A 12 4.09 10.83 -2.79
N GLY A 13 3.94 10.52 -1.49
CA GLY A 13 4.24 9.19 -0.94
C GLY A 13 3.36 8.10 -1.54
N ALA A 14 2.04 8.36 -1.68
CA ALA A 14 1.11 7.41 -2.29
C ALA A 14 1.40 7.17 -3.77
N MET A 15 1.80 8.20 -4.51
CA MET A 15 2.24 8.06 -5.90
C MET A 15 3.55 7.28 -6.00
N ALA A 16 4.53 7.57 -5.17
CA ALA A 16 5.79 6.82 -5.11
C ALA A 16 5.53 5.35 -4.77
N TYR A 17 4.64 5.07 -3.83
CA TYR A 17 4.23 3.71 -3.46
C TYR A 17 3.53 3.01 -4.63
N ALA A 18 2.57 3.66 -5.30
CA ALA A 18 1.86 3.10 -6.45
C ALA A 18 2.81 2.77 -7.61
N VAL A 19 3.75 3.68 -7.92
CA VAL A 19 4.80 3.46 -8.93
C VAL A 19 5.68 2.27 -8.55
N SER A 20 6.07 2.16 -7.28
CA SER A 20 6.90 1.05 -6.79
C SER A 20 6.20 -0.30 -6.93
N ILE A 21 4.90 -0.36 -6.60
CA ILE A 21 4.10 -1.58 -6.80
C ILE A 21 3.99 -1.91 -8.30
N GLY A 22 3.78 -0.92 -9.15
CA GLY A 22 3.77 -1.11 -10.60
C GLY A 22 5.10 -1.68 -11.14
N LEU A 23 6.23 -1.16 -10.66
CA LEU A 23 7.56 -1.67 -10.99
C LEU A 23 7.76 -3.11 -10.49
N LEU A 24 7.27 -3.42 -9.29
CA LEU A 24 7.34 -4.76 -8.73
C LEU A 24 6.55 -5.76 -9.59
N ILE A 25 5.33 -5.40 -9.97
CA ILE A 25 4.49 -6.21 -10.88
C ILE A 25 5.22 -6.43 -12.21
N ALA A 26 5.76 -5.36 -12.81
CA ALA A 26 6.47 -5.45 -14.08
C ALA A 26 7.70 -6.36 -13.99
N GLN A 27 8.49 -6.26 -12.92
CA GLN A 27 9.64 -7.14 -12.71
C GLN A 27 9.24 -8.61 -12.58
N VAL A 28 8.21 -8.91 -11.79
CA VAL A 28 7.74 -10.29 -11.61
C VAL A 28 7.20 -10.85 -12.93
N TRP A 29 6.42 -10.03 -13.66
CA TRP A 29 5.86 -10.45 -14.94
C TRP A 29 6.92 -10.71 -16.01
N MET A 30 7.96 -9.86 -16.07
CA MET A 30 9.07 -10.01 -17.01
C MET A 30 10.01 -11.16 -16.66
N ALA A 31 10.20 -11.45 -15.38
CA ALA A 31 11.09 -12.51 -14.90
C ALA A 31 10.44 -13.91 -15.01
N GLY A 32 9.12 -14.00 -14.95
CA GLY A 32 8.39 -15.27 -15.00
C GLY A 32 8.93 -16.29 -14.01
N ALA A 33 9.29 -17.49 -14.52
CA ALA A 33 9.84 -18.58 -13.72
C ALA A 33 11.32 -18.38 -13.32
N GLU A 34 12.04 -17.45 -13.95
CA GLU A 34 13.48 -17.20 -13.68
C GLU A 34 13.70 -16.06 -12.66
N LEU A 35 12.77 -15.87 -11.76
CA LEU A 35 12.79 -14.77 -10.80
C LEU A 35 13.92 -14.97 -9.77
N VAL A 36 14.93 -14.10 -9.83
CA VAL A 36 16.02 -14.08 -8.86
C VAL A 36 15.64 -13.15 -7.70
N PRO A 37 15.45 -13.64 -6.46
CA PRO A 37 14.98 -12.83 -5.33
C PRO A 37 15.83 -11.58 -5.07
N ALA A 38 17.13 -11.64 -5.30
CA ALA A 38 18.03 -10.49 -5.12
C ALA A 38 17.69 -9.29 -6.02
N ARG A 39 17.08 -9.51 -7.18
CA ARG A 39 16.64 -8.44 -8.09
C ARG A 39 15.41 -7.68 -7.58
N LEU A 40 14.65 -8.27 -6.66
CA LEU A 40 13.49 -7.60 -6.04
C LEU A 40 13.90 -6.63 -4.92
N ILE A 41 15.08 -6.81 -4.31
CA ILE A 41 15.52 -6.01 -3.15
C ILE A 41 15.44 -4.51 -3.42
N PRO A 42 15.97 -3.96 -4.52
CA PRO A 42 15.92 -2.51 -4.76
C PRO A 42 14.49 -1.97 -4.83
N VAL A 43 13.59 -2.69 -5.49
CA VAL A 43 12.18 -2.27 -5.61
C VAL A 43 11.46 -2.37 -4.27
N LEU A 44 11.73 -3.42 -3.47
CA LEU A 44 11.18 -3.56 -2.13
C LEU A 44 11.63 -2.44 -1.19
N VAL A 45 12.87 -1.98 -1.31
CA VAL A 45 13.36 -0.80 -0.57
C VAL A 45 12.56 0.45 -0.95
N VAL A 46 12.29 0.66 -2.25
CA VAL A 46 11.49 1.81 -2.71
C VAL A 46 10.04 1.70 -2.25
N VAL A 47 9.44 0.48 -2.27
CA VAL A 47 8.10 0.21 -1.70
C VAL A 47 8.07 0.59 -0.22
N GLY A 48 9.03 0.13 0.57
CA GLY A 48 9.12 0.43 2.01
C GLY A 48 9.31 1.92 2.28
N ALA A 49 10.16 2.59 1.53
CA ALA A 49 10.35 4.03 1.63
C ALA A 49 9.07 4.80 1.30
N GLY A 50 8.38 4.46 0.21
CA GLY A 50 7.09 5.05 -0.17
C GLY A 50 6.04 4.90 0.93
N GLN A 51 5.95 3.72 1.54
CA GLN A 51 5.04 3.46 2.66
C GLN A 51 5.40 4.31 3.90
N GLY A 52 6.67 4.46 4.23
CA GLY A 52 7.14 5.32 5.32
C GLY A 52 6.78 6.78 5.11
N PHE A 53 6.90 7.29 3.88
CA PHE A 53 6.51 8.66 3.52
C PHE A 53 5.00 8.93 3.64
N ILE A 54 4.16 7.90 3.59
CA ILE A 54 2.71 8.02 3.82
C ILE A 54 2.39 8.00 5.31
N MET A 55 2.96 7.05 6.05
CA MET A 55 2.60 6.78 7.44
C MET A 55 2.92 7.94 8.37
N THR A 56 4.09 8.54 8.25
CA THR A 56 4.53 9.62 9.15
C THR A 56 3.66 10.89 9.05
N PRO A 57 3.41 11.45 7.83
CA PRO A 57 2.54 12.62 7.72
C PRO A 57 1.08 12.30 8.06
N LEU A 58 0.60 11.09 7.76
CA LEU A 58 -0.76 10.68 8.08
C LEU A 58 -0.98 10.66 9.60
N LEU A 59 -0.05 10.07 10.36
CA LEU A 59 -0.11 10.03 11.81
C LEU A 59 -0.10 11.44 12.40
N ASN A 60 0.81 12.31 11.94
CA ASN A 60 0.88 13.71 12.37
C ASN A 60 -0.39 14.49 12.02
N LEU A 61 -1.00 14.24 10.86
CA LEU A 61 -2.24 14.87 10.46
C LEU A 61 -3.39 14.49 11.41
N VAL A 62 -3.53 13.20 11.72
CA VAL A 62 -4.61 12.70 12.58
C VAL A 62 -4.42 13.17 14.02
N LEU A 63 -3.21 13.08 14.56
CA LEU A 63 -2.91 13.57 15.92
C LEU A 63 -3.04 15.08 16.05
N GLY A 64 -2.88 15.85 14.97
CA GLY A 64 -3.07 17.29 14.96
C GLY A 64 -4.53 17.76 15.19
N PHE A 65 -5.51 16.84 15.14
CA PHE A 65 -6.91 17.11 15.46
C PHE A 65 -7.29 16.73 16.91
N VAL A 66 -6.35 16.23 17.70
CA VAL A 66 -6.58 15.69 19.04
C VAL A 66 -5.84 16.56 20.05
N ASP A 67 -6.50 16.85 21.19
CA ASP A 67 -5.87 17.55 22.31
C ASP A 67 -4.68 16.74 22.87
N GLU A 68 -3.62 17.45 23.31
CA GLU A 68 -2.42 16.80 23.85
C GLU A 68 -2.71 15.83 24.98
N ALA A 69 -3.70 16.12 25.82
CA ALA A 69 -4.14 15.26 26.92
C ALA A 69 -4.73 13.92 26.43
N GLN A 70 -5.23 13.84 25.19
CA GLN A 70 -5.86 12.68 24.61
C GLN A 70 -4.98 12.00 23.54
N ALA A 71 -3.81 12.54 23.23
CA ALA A 71 -2.92 12.04 22.19
C ALA A 71 -2.51 10.58 22.37
N GLY A 72 -2.30 10.16 23.64
CA GLY A 72 -1.98 8.76 23.97
C GLY A 72 -3.12 7.80 23.62
N MET A 73 -4.36 8.15 23.96
CA MET A 73 -5.54 7.34 23.63
C MET A 73 -5.77 7.31 22.11
N ALA A 74 -5.66 8.44 21.44
CA ALA A 74 -5.81 8.54 20.00
C ALA A 74 -4.78 7.69 19.24
N SER A 75 -3.51 7.71 19.66
CA SER A 75 -2.46 6.90 19.05
C SER A 75 -2.71 5.39 19.23
N GLY A 76 -3.25 4.97 20.38
CA GLY A 76 -3.68 3.59 20.62
C GLY A 76 -4.79 3.15 19.68
N VAL A 77 -5.82 3.98 19.50
CA VAL A 77 -6.93 3.72 18.55
C VAL A 77 -6.39 3.62 17.11
N ILE A 78 -5.56 4.57 16.68
CA ILE A 78 -4.96 4.56 15.34
C ILE A 78 -4.17 3.28 15.12
N SER A 79 -3.33 2.89 16.09
CA SER A 79 -2.53 1.66 16.00
C SER A 79 -3.42 0.41 15.86
N THR A 80 -4.50 0.33 16.63
CA THR A 80 -5.46 -0.78 16.55
C THR A 80 -6.13 -0.83 15.17
N VAL A 81 -6.61 0.30 14.66
CA VAL A 81 -7.22 0.38 13.33
C VAL A 81 -6.23 -0.02 12.23
N GLN A 82 -4.98 0.42 12.34
CA GLN A 82 -3.93 0.02 11.40
C GLN A 82 -3.67 -1.50 11.43
N GLN A 83 -3.63 -2.11 12.61
CA GLN A 83 -3.42 -3.55 12.73
C GLN A 83 -4.59 -4.37 12.18
N VAL A 84 -5.83 -3.95 12.46
CA VAL A 84 -7.02 -4.57 11.89
C VAL A 84 -7.03 -4.42 10.36
N GLY A 85 -6.71 -3.23 9.85
CA GLY A 85 -6.60 -2.97 8.42
C GLY A 85 -5.52 -3.82 7.75
N ALA A 86 -4.35 -3.97 8.38
CA ALA A 86 -3.27 -4.82 7.90
C ALA A 86 -3.68 -6.31 7.86
N ALA A 87 -4.33 -6.80 8.93
CA ALA A 87 -4.80 -8.18 8.99
C ALA A 87 -5.85 -8.49 7.91
N LEU A 88 -6.80 -7.57 7.70
CA LEU A 88 -7.79 -7.69 6.62
C LEU A 88 -7.12 -7.65 5.23
N GLY A 89 -6.16 -6.75 5.04
CA GLY A 89 -5.40 -6.66 3.79
C GLY A 89 -4.67 -7.96 3.46
N VAL A 90 -3.99 -8.54 4.43
CA VAL A 90 -3.31 -9.84 4.28
C VAL A 90 -4.31 -10.95 3.97
N ALA A 91 -5.45 -10.98 4.65
CA ALA A 91 -6.50 -11.98 4.41
C ALA A 91 -7.06 -11.88 2.98
N VAL A 92 -7.39 -10.68 2.51
CA VAL A 92 -7.90 -10.47 1.14
C VAL A 92 -6.85 -10.86 0.10
N VAL A 93 -5.61 -10.42 0.25
CA VAL A 93 -4.52 -10.79 -0.67
C VAL A 93 -4.28 -12.30 -0.64
N GLY A 94 -4.33 -12.93 0.53
CA GLY A 94 -4.19 -14.39 0.68
C GLY A 94 -5.30 -15.16 -0.04
N ILE A 95 -6.55 -14.70 0.05
CA ILE A 95 -7.68 -15.31 -0.67
C ILE A 95 -7.50 -15.14 -2.19
N LEU A 96 -7.14 -13.95 -2.65
CA LEU A 96 -6.91 -13.68 -4.07
C LEU A 96 -5.75 -14.52 -4.62
N PHE A 97 -4.68 -14.65 -3.83
CA PHE A 97 -3.54 -15.48 -4.17
C PHE A 97 -3.92 -16.96 -4.26
N ALA A 98 -4.63 -17.49 -3.26
CA ALA A 98 -5.08 -18.86 -3.24
C ALA A 98 -6.08 -19.17 -4.37
N ALA A 99 -6.98 -18.24 -4.69
CA ALA A 99 -7.94 -18.39 -5.79
C ALA A 99 -7.28 -18.35 -7.18
N ALA A 100 -6.15 -17.66 -7.30
CA ALA A 100 -5.38 -17.59 -8.55
C ALA A 100 -4.45 -18.80 -8.76
N LEU A 101 -4.21 -19.60 -7.72
CA LEU A 101 -3.49 -20.86 -7.83
C LEU A 101 -4.48 -21.94 -8.29
N THR A 102 -4.49 -22.25 -9.56
CA THR A 102 -5.20 -23.42 -10.09
C THR A 102 -4.32 -24.66 -9.83
N ALA A 103 -4.94 -25.71 -9.34
CA ALA A 103 -4.25 -26.96 -9.00
C ALA A 103 -3.91 -27.76 -10.27
N ASP A 104 -2.90 -27.34 -11.02
CA ASP A 104 -2.41 -28.11 -12.18
C ASP A 104 -0.99 -28.66 -11.96
N GLU A 105 -0.78 -29.89 -12.40
CA GLU A 105 0.26 -30.82 -11.93
C GLU A 105 1.60 -30.64 -12.66
N GLY A 106 2.48 -29.77 -12.18
CA GLY A 106 3.87 -29.75 -12.68
C GLY A 106 4.71 -28.60 -12.10
N MET A 107 5.97 -28.86 -11.72
CA MET A 107 6.82 -27.85 -11.06
C MET A 107 7.09 -26.57 -11.91
N ALA A 108 7.11 -26.67 -13.23
CA ALA A 108 7.31 -25.51 -14.11
C ALA A 108 6.02 -24.72 -14.32
N ALA A 109 4.86 -25.39 -14.39
CA ALA A 109 3.55 -24.78 -14.37
C ALA A 109 3.32 -24.04 -13.05
N GLN A 110 3.68 -24.64 -11.91
CA GLN A 110 3.59 -24.02 -10.59
C GLN A 110 4.34 -22.69 -10.50
N ALA A 111 5.55 -22.55 -11.04
CA ALA A 111 6.30 -21.29 -10.98
C ALA A 111 5.59 -20.14 -11.72
N GLY A 112 4.99 -20.41 -12.88
CA GLY A 112 4.19 -19.43 -13.62
C GLY A 112 2.90 -19.05 -12.90
N GLU A 113 2.23 -20.00 -12.26
CA GLU A 113 1.02 -19.78 -11.48
C GLU A 113 1.30 -18.94 -10.23
N TYR A 114 2.38 -19.22 -9.51
CA TYR A 114 2.80 -18.39 -8.37
C TYR A 114 3.08 -16.94 -8.79
N ALA A 115 3.72 -16.73 -9.94
CA ALA A 115 3.96 -15.39 -10.47
C ALA A 115 2.64 -14.68 -10.82
N SER A 116 1.68 -15.36 -11.45
CA SER A 116 0.38 -14.79 -11.79
C SER A 116 -0.47 -14.51 -10.55
N ALA A 117 -0.46 -15.40 -9.56
CA ALA A 117 -1.13 -15.23 -8.29
C ALA A 117 -0.55 -14.03 -7.50
N PHE A 118 0.77 -13.89 -7.49
CA PHE A 118 1.45 -12.74 -6.89
C PHE A 118 1.05 -11.43 -7.59
N VAL A 119 1.06 -11.39 -8.91
CA VAL A 119 0.63 -10.23 -9.70
C VAL A 119 -0.82 -9.86 -9.38
N THR A 120 -1.73 -10.83 -9.26
CA THR A 120 -3.13 -10.60 -8.89
C THR A 120 -3.25 -9.93 -7.52
N GLY A 121 -2.52 -10.42 -6.52
CA GLY A 121 -2.46 -9.79 -5.18
C GLY A 121 -1.87 -8.37 -5.22
N MET A 122 -0.85 -8.14 -6.04
CA MET A 122 -0.23 -6.81 -6.19
C MET A 122 -1.12 -5.83 -6.96
N LEU A 123 -1.94 -6.29 -7.90
CA LEU A 123 -2.94 -5.44 -8.57
C LEU A 123 -4.00 -4.93 -7.60
N TYR A 124 -4.42 -5.74 -6.63
CA TYR A 124 -5.29 -5.27 -5.55
C TYR A 124 -4.62 -4.15 -4.74
N ASN A 125 -3.35 -4.34 -4.33
CA ASN A 125 -2.57 -3.32 -3.63
C ASN A 125 -2.42 -2.02 -4.45
N LEU A 126 -2.16 -2.14 -5.74
CA LEU A 126 -2.06 -1.01 -6.66
C LEU A 126 -3.41 -0.27 -6.75
N GLY A 127 -4.51 -1.00 -6.89
CA GLY A 127 -5.86 -0.44 -6.90
C GLY A 127 -6.19 0.32 -5.62
N ALA A 128 -5.85 -0.25 -4.46
CA ALA A 128 -6.01 0.41 -3.16
C ALA A 128 -5.16 1.68 -3.04
N ALA A 129 -3.90 1.66 -3.50
CA ALA A 129 -3.02 2.83 -3.50
C ALA A 129 -3.57 3.95 -4.41
N LEU A 130 -4.04 3.61 -5.60
CA LEU A 130 -4.66 4.57 -6.53
C LEU A 130 -5.96 5.15 -5.96
N LEU A 131 -6.77 4.34 -5.30
CA LEU A 131 -7.97 4.80 -4.62
C LEU A 131 -7.64 5.85 -3.55
N VAL A 132 -6.61 5.63 -2.75
CA VAL A 132 -6.13 6.60 -1.75
C VAL A 132 -5.65 7.88 -2.43
N CYS A 133 -4.91 7.79 -3.55
CA CYS A 133 -4.47 8.95 -4.32
C CYS A 133 -5.62 9.82 -4.84
N VAL A 134 -6.77 9.21 -5.14
CA VAL A 134 -7.97 9.92 -5.61
C VAL A 134 -8.79 10.47 -4.46
N LEU A 135 -9.00 9.68 -3.40
CA LEU A 135 -9.86 10.08 -2.28
C LEU A 135 -9.25 11.19 -1.42
N LEU A 136 -7.94 11.17 -1.18
CA LEU A 136 -7.27 12.18 -0.34
C LEU A 136 -7.46 13.60 -0.86
N PRO A 137 -7.20 13.93 -2.14
CA PRO A 137 -7.42 15.29 -2.64
C PRO A 137 -8.91 15.66 -2.71
N MET A 138 -9.82 14.70 -2.88
CA MET A 138 -11.26 14.99 -2.82
C MET A 138 -11.68 15.41 -1.40
N LEU A 139 -11.26 14.68 -0.37
CA LEU A 139 -11.52 15.03 1.03
C LEU A 139 -10.89 16.37 1.42
N ALA A 140 -9.67 16.65 0.95
CA ALA A 140 -9.02 17.93 1.19
C ALA A 140 -9.73 19.12 0.51
N ARG A 141 -10.45 18.91 -0.58
CA ARG A 141 -11.25 19.93 -1.27
C ARG A 141 -12.56 20.21 -0.55
N THR A 142 -13.25 19.18 -0.07
CA THR A 142 -14.53 19.36 0.65
C THR A 142 -14.36 20.13 1.95
N GLN A 143 -13.26 19.93 2.66
CA GLN A 143 -12.96 20.70 3.87
C GLN A 143 -12.70 22.18 3.61
N ARG A 144 -12.21 22.56 2.41
CA ARG A 144 -11.99 23.97 2.03
C ARG A 144 -13.27 24.72 1.64
N LEU A 145 -14.32 24.00 1.30
CA LEU A 145 -15.60 24.58 0.92
C LEU A 145 -16.56 24.73 2.12
N ALA A 146 -16.24 24.11 3.24
CA ALA A 146 -17.05 24.11 4.46
C ALA A 146 -16.54 25.07 5.55
N GLY A 147 -15.40 25.75 5.34
CA GLY A 147 -14.84 26.78 6.24
C GLY A 147 -14.58 28.08 5.53
#